data_bf2c2977e7c1676f3600ac9af35e3b82
#
_entry.id   bf2c2977e7c1676f3600ac9af35e3b82
#
_cell.length_a   1.000
_cell.length_b   1.000
_cell.length_c   1.000
_cell.angle_alpha   90.00
_cell.angle_beta   90.00
_cell.angle_gamma   90.00
#
_symmetry.space_group_name_H-M   'P 1'
#
loop_
_entity.id
_entity.type
_entity.pdbx_description
1 polymer ?
#
loop_
_entity_poly.entity_id
_entity_poly.type
_entity_poly.pdbx_seq_one_letter_code
_entity_poly.pdbx_strand_id
1 'polypeptide(L)'
;GLYDRRRKTPSPRRVPLDTAEKVLRLYREKYFDFNMSHFYDKLTKEHNIKLSYNWIRLALEGAGLVETRHRHDPHRKRRARKPLVGMMLHMDGSPHDWFGNDTEYDIVTISDDANNELYDIELVDEEDSLTCMHMIKNVVEKKGVFCSLYTDRASHFFLTKNAGEDVSKDNLTQVGRALQEVGIQQIPS
;
A
#
# COMPACT_ATOMS: atom_id res chain seq x y z
N GLY A 1 4.11 -9.44 53.13
CA GLY A 1 3.96 -9.42 51.68
C GLY A 1 2.51 -9.63 51.27
N LEU A 2 1.87 -8.59 50.77
CA LEU A 2 0.49 -8.67 50.29
C LEU A 2 0.51 -9.41 48.93
N TYR A 3 0.16 -10.67 48.93
CA TYR A 3 -0.07 -11.43 47.70
C TYR A 3 -1.35 -10.90 47.02
N ASP A 4 -1.25 -10.32 45.84
CA ASP A 4 -2.39 -9.90 45.03
C ASP A 4 -3.19 -11.13 44.56
N ARG A 5 -4.29 -11.42 45.27
CA ARG A 5 -5.19 -12.55 45.00
C ARG A 5 -5.89 -12.45 43.65
N ARG A 6 -5.93 -11.25 43.03
CA ARG A 6 -6.54 -11.02 41.71
C ARG A 6 -5.80 -11.74 40.57
N ARG A 7 -4.53 -12.10 40.76
CA ARG A 7 -3.77 -12.86 39.78
C ARG A 7 -4.12 -14.35 39.71
N LYS A 8 -4.80 -14.88 40.71
CA LYS A 8 -5.16 -16.32 40.80
C LYS A 8 -6.52 -16.63 40.19
N THR A 9 -7.39 -15.66 39.99
CA THR A 9 -8.73 -15.88 39.45
C THR A 9 -8.81 -15.32 38.05
N PRO A 10 -9.13 -16.13 37.01
CA PRO A 10 -9.31 -15.63 35.65
C PRO A 10 -10.40 -14.56 35.62
N SER A 11 -10.19 -13.49 34.82
CA SER A 11 -11.19 -12.44 34.64
C SER A 11 -12.50 -13.05 34.12
N PRO A 12 -13.68 -12.67 34.64
CA PRO A 12 -14.97 -13.11 34.11
C PRO A 12 -15.23 -12.66 32.66
N ARG A 13 -14.42 -11.67 32.17
CA ARG A 13 -14.45 -11.20 30.79
C ARG A 13 -13.46 -11.94 29.90
N ARG A 14 -12.81 -12.99 30.37
CA ARG A 14 -11.87 -13.77 29.57
C ARG A 14 -12.63 -14.49 28.46
N VAL A 15 -12.08 -14.41 27.26
CA VAL A 15 -12.59 -15.18 26.12
C VAL A 15 -12.49 -16.67 26.43
N PRO A 16 -13.55 -17.46 26.18
CA PRO A 16 -13.52 -18.92 26.38
C PRO A 16 -12.40 -19.57 25.57
N LEU A 17 -11.78 -20.60 26.16
CA LEU A 17 -10.64 -21.26 25.54
C LEU A 17 -10.99 -21.85 24.17
N ASP A 18 -12.15 -22.51 24.06
CA ASP A 18 -12.64 -23.09 22.81
C ASP A 18 -12.76 -22.05 21.69
N THR A 19 -13.19 -20.82 22.05
CA THR A 19 -13.30 -19.72 21.09
C THR A 19 -11.92 -19.22 20.67
N ALA A 20 -10.96 -19.13 21.60
CA ALA A 20 -9.60 -18.75 21.32
C ALA A 20 -8.92 -19.77 20.40
N GLU A 21 -9.03 -21.07 20.72
CA GLU A 21 -8.50 -22.16 19.89
C GLU A 21 -9.13 -22.18 18.49
N LYS A 22 -10.43 -21.95 18.40
CA LYS A 22 -11.13 -21.85 17.10
C LYS A 22 -10.58 -20.71 16.25
N VAL A 23 -10.32 -19.53 16.83
CA VAL A 23 -9.72 -18.38 16.11
C VAL A 23 -8.33 -18.73 15.60
N LEU A 24 -7.47 -19.31 16.44
CA LEU A 24 -6.11 -19.69 16.04
C LEU A 24 -6.10 -20.76 14.95
N ARG A 25 -6.98 -21.75 15.05
CA ARG A 25 -7.13 -22.79 14.05
C ARG A 25 -7.61 -22.24 12.71
N LEU A 26 -8.65 -21.39 12.71
CA LEU A 26 -9.15 -20.76 11.48
C LEU A 26 -8.06 -19.96 10.75
N TYR A 27 -7.24 -19.24 11.50
CA TYR A 27 -6.12 -18.51 10.89
C TYR A 27 -5.11 -19.46 10.26
N ARG A 28 -4.67 -20.51 10.97
CA ARG A 28 -3.67 -21.47 10.45
C ARG A 28 -4.14 -22.26 9.22
N GLU A 29 -5.41 -22.70 9.23
CA GLU A 29 -5.90 -23.65 8.22
C GLU A 29 -6.54 -22.96 7.01
N LYS A 30 -7.11 -21.77 7.18
CA LYS A 30 -7.93 -21.16 6.15
C LYS A 30 -7.52 -19.74 5.75
N TYR A 31 -6.95 -18.97 6.68
CA TYR A 31 -6.71 -17.53 6.49
C TYR A 31 -5.26 -17.13 6.79
N PHE A 32 -4.30 -18.04 6.61
CA PHE A 32 -2.89 -17.84 6.97
C PHE A 32 -2.21 -16.70 6.17
N ASP A 33 -2.70 -16.38 4.99
CA ASP A 33 -2.23 -15.32 4.08
C ASP A 33 -3.00 -14.00 4.21
N PHE A 34 -4.06 -13.99 5.05
CA PHE A 34 -4.88 -12.78 5.20
C PHE A 34 -4.22 -11.77 6.13
N ASN A 35 -4.31 -10.48 5.76
CA ASN A 35 -3.97 -9.42 6.69
C ASN A 35 -4.99 -9.37 7.84
N MET A 36 -4.55 -8.77 8.98
CA MET A 36 -5.34 -8.73 10.23
C MET A 36 -6.73 -8.14 10.08
N SER A 37 -6.88 -7.08 9.27
CA SER A 37 -8.18 -6.42 9.08
C SER A 37 -9.13 -7.31 8.31
N HIS A 38 -8.64 -7.97 7.27
CA HIS A 38 -9.42 -8.89 6.45
C HIS A 38 -9.83 -10.13 7.25
N PHE A 39 -8.91 -10.71 8.03
CA PHE A 39 -9.23 -11.83 8.92
C PHE A 39 -10.29 -11.46 9.97
N TYR A 40 -10.17 -10.28 10.59
CA TYR A 40 -11.17 -9.76 11.53
C TYR A 40 -12.56 -9.67 10.89
N ASP A 41 -12.65 -9.17 9.67
CA ASP A 41 -13.89 -9.07 8.91
C ASP A 41 -14.51 -10.46 8.64
N LYS A 42 -13.67 -11.44 8.24
CA LYS A 42 -14.10 -12.82 8.01
C LYS A 42 -14.60 -13.48 9.30
N LEU A 43 -13.90 -13.33 10.41
CA LEU A 43 -14.34 -13.84 11.71
C LEU A 43 -15.73 -13.31 12.10
N THR A 44 -15.95 -12.01 11.88
CA THR A 44 -17.21 -11.36 12.25
C THR A 44 -18.35 -11.73 11.30
N LYS A 45 -18.12 -11.68 9.98
CA LYS A 45 -19.15 -11.85 8.95
C LYS A 45 -19.49 -13.31 8.66
N GLU A 46 -18.49 -14.19 8.59
CA GLU A 46 -18.67 -15.59 8.17
C GLU A 46 -18.74 -16.57 9.35
N HIS A 47 -17.98 -16.31 10.42
CA HIS A 47 -17.92 -17.21 11.58
C HIS A 47 -18.73 -16.72 12.77
N ASN A 48 -19.35 -15.55 12.70
CA ASN A 48 -20.13 -14.91 13.78
C ASN A 48 -19.37 -14.82 15.12
N ILE A 49 -18.03 -14.66 15.05
CA ILE A 49 -17.16 -14.50 16.22
C ILE A 49 -16.96 -13.01 16.47
N LYS A 50 -17.62 -12.48 17.52
CA LYS A 50 -17.59 -11.07 17.90
C LYS A 50 -16.57 -10.83 19.03
N LEU A 51 -15.31 -10.70 18.65
CA LEU A 51 -14.20 -10.33 19.55
C LEU A 51 -13.63 -8.97 19.14
N SER A 52 -12.90 -8.30 20.03
CA SER A 52 -12.24 -7.05 19.63
C SER A 52 -11.06 -7.34 18.71
N TYR A 53 -10.83 -6.46 17.73
CA TYR A 53 -9.67 -6.53 16.84
C TYR A 53 -8.34 -6.67 17.60
N ASN A 54 -8.18 -5.87 18.67
CA ASN A 54 -6.96 -5.89 19.48
C ASN A 54 -6.75 -7.24 20.20
N TRP A 55 -7.83 -7.88 20.66
CA TRP A 55 -7.73 -9.20 21.26
C TRP A 55 -7.25 -10.25 20.25
N ILE A 56 -7.83 -10.25 19.05
CA ILE A 56 -7.45 -11.18 17.97
C ILE A 56 -6.00 -10.99 17.59
N ARG A 57 -5.56 -9.73 17.42
CA ARG A 57 -4.16 -9.41 17.12
C ARG A 57 -3.21 -9.97 18.16
N LEU A 58 -3.46 -9.69 19.44
CA LEU A 58 -2.63 -10.17 20.54
C LEU A 58 -2.63 -11.70 20.66
N ALA A 59 -3.74 -12.36 20.36
CA ALA A 59 -3.83 -13.81 20.37
C ALA A 59 -2.98 -14.44 19.25
N LEU A 60 -3.00 -13.88 18.04
CA LEU A 60 -2.19 -14.36 16.92
C LEU A 60 -0.70 -14.05 17.12
N GLU A 61 -0.35 -12.86 17.61
CA GLU A 61 1.03 -12.49 17.96
C GLU A 61 1.58 -13.42 19.07
N GLY A 62 0.79 -13.66 20.12
CA GLY A 62 1.17 -14.56 21.22
C GLY A 62 1.30 -16.04 20.82
N ALA A 63 0.61 -16.45 19.75
CA ALA A 63 0.73 -17.77 19.14
C ALA A 63 1.84 -17.87 18.09
N GLY A 64 2.58 -16.78 17.80
CA GLY A 64 3.64 -16.72 16.79
C GLY A 64 3.13 -16.88 15.35
N LEU A 65 1.84 -16.59 15.10
CA LEU A 65 1.22 -16.71 13.78
C LEU A 65 1.31 -15.42 12.95
N VAL A 66 1.56 -14.30 13.61
CA VAL A 66 1.73 -12.98 12.99
C VAL A 66 2.89 -12.28 13.69
N GLU A 67 3.73 -11.63 12.91
CA GLU A 67 4.84 -10.84 13.45
C GLU A 67 4.34 -9.60 14.19
N THR A 68 5.00 -9.31 15.31
CA THR A 68 4.73 -8.08 16.06
C THR A 68 5.23 -6.88 15.23
N ARG A 69 4.34 -6.00 14.82
CA ARG A 69 4.73 -4.79 14.10
C ARG A 69 5.68 -3.96 14.97
N HIS A 70 6.91 -3.78 14.50
CA HIS A 70 7.81 -2.77 15.07
C HIS A 70 7.13 -1.39 15.01
N ARG A 71 7.28 -0.61 16.07
CA ARG A 71 6.84 0.79 16.06
C ARG A 71 7.57 1.51 14.93
N HIS A 72 6.83 2.03 13.99
CA HIS A 72 7.38 2.93 13.00
C HIS A 72 7.86 4.23 13.68
N ASP A 73 8.89 4.84 13.10
CA ASP A 73 9.35 6.18 13.47
C ASP A 73 8.19 7.20 13.53
N PRO A 74 8.36 8.29 14.31
CA PRO A 74 7.30 9.28 14.47
C PRO A 74 6.78 9.75 13.11
N HIS A 75 5.45 9.80 12.97
CA HIS A 75 4.77 10.18 11.74
C HIS A 75 5.34 11.49 11.17
N ARG A 76 5.90 11.44 9.98
CA ARG A 76 6.18 12.65 9.22
C ARG A 76 4.85 13.36 8.95
N LYS A 77 4.82 14.68 9.13
CA LYS A 77 3.63 15.48 8.81
C LYS A 77 3.31 15.31 7.32
N ARG A 78 2.14 14.75 7.02
CA ARG A 78 1.71 14.60 5.64
C ARG A 78 1.55 15.98 5.00
N ARG A 79 2.02 16.11 3.75
CA ARG A 79 1.73 17.26 2.90
C ARG A 79 0.21 17.40 2.72
N ALA A 80 -0.29 18.62 2.68
CA ALA A 80 -1.67 18.87 2.27
C ALA A 80 -1.87 18.42 0.81
N ARG A 81 -3.00 17.82 0.53
CA ARG A 81 -3.38 17.43 -0.83
C ARG A 81 -3.58 18.67 -1.71
N LYS A 82 -3.46 18.51 -3.02
CA LYS A 82 -3.83 19.55 -3.95
C LYS A 82 -5.33 19.85 -3.84
N PRO A 83 -5.73 21.12 -3.94
CA PRO A 83 -7.13 21.49 -3.72
C PRO A 83 -8.06 21.11 -4.87
N LEU A 84 -7.56 20.94 -6.08
CA LEU A 84 -8.37 20.65 -7.26
C LEU A 84 -7.86 19.39 -7.98
N VAL A 85 -8.82 18.65 -8.54
CA VAL A 85 -8.59 17.49 -9.40
C VAL A 85 -7.78 17.89 -10.64
N GLY A 86 -6.85 17.04 -11.05
CA GLY A 86 -5.96 17.30 -12.20
C GLY A 86 -4.78 18.23 -11.90
N MET A 87 -4.65 18.77 -10.69
CA MET A 87 -3.48 19.57 -10.33
C MET A 87 -2.21 18.72 -10.15
N MET A 88 -2.35 17.51 -9.65
CA MET A 88 -1.24 16.56 -9.50
C MET A 88 -1.75 15.14 -9.55
N LEU A 89 -1.15 14.35 -10.41
CA LEU A 89 -1.34 12.91 -10.42
C LEU A 89 -0.11 12.22 -9.84
N HIS A 90 -0.33 11.08 -9.21
CA HIS A 90 0.70 10.15 -8.77
C HIS A 90 0.75 8.97 -9.72
N MET A 91 1.94 8.57 -10.14
CA MET A 91 2.17 7.33 -10.86
C MET A 91 3.12 6.47 -10.04
N ASP A 92 2.76 5.21 -9.82
CA ASP A 92 3.49 4.28 -8.95
C ASP A 92 3.36 2.86 -9.48
N GLY A 93 4.47 2.13 -9.52
CA GLY A 93 4.55 0.73 -9.89
C GLY A 93 4.68 -0.15 -8.64
N SER A 94 4.12 -1.34 -8.68
CA SER A 94 4.18 -2.30 -7.59
C SER A 94 4.49 -3.70 -8.11
N PRO A 95 5.78 -4.11 -8.12
CA PRO A 95 6.19 -5.46 -8.50
C PRO A 95 5.75 -6.47 -7.44
N HIS A 96 5.15 -7.57 -7.89
CA HIS A 96 4.75 -8.67 -7.02
C HIS A 96 4.39 -9.92 -7.84
N ASP A 97 4.53 -11.10 -7.23
CA ASP A 97 3.93 -12.34 -7.77
C ASP A 97 2.42 -12.36 -7.50
N TRP A 98 1.66 -11.69 -8.38
CA TRP A 98 0.20 -11.52 -8.26
C TRP A 98 -0.57 -12.83 -8.45
N PHE A 99 0.03 -13.82 -9.10
CA PHE A 99 -0.64 -15.07 -9.48
C PHE A 99 -0.11 -16.29 -8.72
N GLY A 100 0.93 -16.14 -7.90
CA GLY A 100 1.56 -17.25 -7.17
C GLY A 100 2.25 -18.27 -8.08
N ASN A 101 2.83 -17.79 -9.19
CA ASN A 101 3.49 -18.62 -10.20
C ASN A 101 5.01 -18.39 -10.28
N ASP A 102 5.60 -17.83 -9.24
CA ASP A 102 7.02 -17.46 -9.15
C ASP A 102 7.48 -16.46 -10.25
N THR A 103 6.51 -15.71 -10.83
CA THR A 103 6.77 -14.66 -11.80
C THR A 103 6.25 -13.34 -11.26
N GLU A 104 7.12 -12.34 -11.17
CA GLU A 104 6.72 -10.98 -10.78
C GLU A 104 6.15 -10.23 -11.97
N TYR A 105 5.10 -9.47 -11.71
CA TYR A 105 4.47 -8.53 -12.63
C TYR A 105 4.30 -7.20 -11.93
N ASP A 106 4.34 -6.10 -12.68
CA ASP A 106 4.09 -4.77 -12.16
C ASP A 106 2.63 -4.36 -12.34
N ILE A 107 1.97 -3.99 -11.25
CA ILE A 107 0.75 -3.20 -11.33
C ILE A 107 1.16 -1.72 -11.29
N VAL A 108 0.98 -1.04 -12.42
CA VAL A 108 1.22 0.40 -12.53
C VAL A 108 -0.11 1.13 -12.39
N THR A 109 -0.13 2.19 -11.61
CA THR A 109 -1.34 2.97 -11.31
C THR A 109 -1.12 4.46 -11.53
N ILE A 110 -2.16 5.17 -12.01
CA ILE A 110 -2.21 6.63 -12.01
C ILE A 110 -3.41 7.10 -11.18
N SER A 111 -3.16 7.87 -10.14
CA SER A 111 -4.20 8.37 -9.22
C SER A 111 -4.10 9.87 -8.97
N ASP A 112 -5.23 10.51 -8.70
CA ASP A 112 -5.30 11.95 -8.40
C ASP A 112 -5.01 12.24 -6.92
N ASP A 113 -4.15 13.23 -6.66
CA ASP A 113 -3.78 13.65 -5.31
C ASP A 113 -4.94 14.26 -4.50
N ALA A 114 -5.87 14.94 -5.15
CA ALA A 114 -6.94 15.65 -4.47
C ALA A 114 -7.98 14.70 -3.87
N ASN A 115 -8.41 13.70 -4.64
CA ASN A 115 -9.53 12.81 -4.28
C ASN A 115 -9.19 11.32 -4.21
N ASN A 116 -7.93 10.91 -4.56
CA ASN A 116 -7.49 9.52 -4.72
C ASN A 116 -8.28 8.74 -5.80
N GLU A 117 -8.90 9.41 -6.74
CA GLU A 117 -9.52 8.72 -7.86
C GLU A 117 -8.44 8.02 -8.69
N LEU A 118 -8.65 6.75 -9.00
CA LEU A 118 -7.79 5.98 -9.88
C LEU A 118 -8.16 6.31 -11.33
N TYR A 119 -7.22 6.89 -12.09
CA TYR A 119 -7.44 7.31 -13.47
C TYR A 119 -7.08 6.23 -14.48
N ASP A 120 -6.02 5.48 -14.19
CA ASP A 120 -5.63 4.32 -15.00
C ASP A 120 -4.92 3.27 -14.13
N ILE A 121 -5.01 2.01 -14.55
CA ILE A 121 -4.33 0.87 -13.94
C ILE A 121 -4.00 -0.14 -15.03
N GLU A 122 -2.75 -0.59 -15.07
CA GLU A 122 -2.30 -1.63 -15.98
C GLU A 122 -1.46 -2.68 -15.23
N LEU A 123 -1.61 -3.94 -15.63
CA LEU A 123 -0.75 -5.05 -15.23
C LEU A 123 0.20 -5.34 -16.38
N VAL A 124 1.49 -5.25 -16.12
CA VAL A 124 2.55 -5.40 -17.13
C VAL A 124 3.64 -6.34 -16.64
N ASP A 125 4.45 -6.86 -17.54
CA ASP A 125 5.58 -7.71 -17.16
C ASP A 125 6.64 -6.92 -16.38
N GLU A 126 6.88 -5.66 -16.76
CA GLU A 126 7.82 -4.74 -16.11
C GLU A 126 7.40 -3.29 -16.40
N GLU A 127 7.54 -2.41 -15.40
CA GLU A 127 7.32 -0.97 -15.58
C GLU A 127 8.45 -0.38 -16.45
N ASP A 128 8.10 0.17 -17.61
CA ASP A 128 9.02 0.80 -18.54
C ASP A 128 8.54 2.17 -19.06
N SER A 129 9.40 2.83 -19.81
CA SER A 129 9.08 4.15 -20.41
C SER A 129 7.88 4.11 -21.36
N LEU A 130 7.68 3.00 -22.07
CA LEU A 130 6.60 2.87 -23.06
C LEU A 130 5.26 2.67 -22.35
N THR A 131 5.22 1.82 -21.35
CA THR A 131 4.05 1.62 -20.48
C THR A 131 3.64 2.94 -19.81
N CYS A 132 4.60 3.65 -19.20
CA CYS A 132 4.35 4.94 -18.58
C CYS A 132 3.76 5.96 -19.56
N MET A 133 4.32 6.10 -20.76
CA MET A 133 3.81 7.01 -21.79
C MET A 133 2.44 6.60 -22.31
N HIS A 134 2.17 5.29 -22.44
CA HIS A 134 0.87 4.78 -22.85
C HIS A 134 -0.21 5.13 -21.82
N MET A 135 0.04 4.89 -20.54
CA MET A 135 -0.89 5.22 -19.46
C MET A 135 -1.14 6.73 -19.34
N ILE A 136 -0.07 7.55 -19.45
CA ILE A 136 -0.20 9.02 -19.47
C ILE A 136 -1.08 9.46 -20.63
N LYS A 137 -0.85 8.91 -21.82
CA LYS A 137 -1.68 9.19 -23.01
C LYS A 137 -3.15 8.82 -22.77
N ASN A 138 -3.42 7.63 -22.20
CA ASN A 138 -4.78 7.19 -21.89
C ASN A 138 -5.49 8.18 -20.94
N VAL A 139 -4.80 8.66 -19.91
CA VAL A 139 -5.33 9.67 -18.99
C VAL A 139 -5.62 10.98 -19.70
N VAL A 140 -4.67 11.48 -20.50
CA VAL A 140 -4.84 12.74 -21.26
C VAL A 140 -6.02 12.65 -22.24
N GLU A 141 -6.18 11.54 -22.93
CA GLU A 141 -7.30 11.32 -23.86
C GLU A 141 -8.66 11.25 -23.15
N LYS A 142 -8.72 10.64 -21.97
CA LYS A 142 -9.97 10.43 -21.21
C LYS A 142 -10.37 11.63 -20.35
N LYS A 143 -9.40 12.30 -19.72
CA LYS A 143 -9.62 13.33 -18.69
C LYS A 143 -9.09 14.72 -19.07
N GLY A 144 -8.25 14.82 -20.10
CA GLY A 144 -7.56 16.06 -20.49
C GLY A 144 -6.16 16.16 -19.87
N VAL A 145 -5.44 17.22 -20.25
CA VAL A 145 -4.09 17.49 -19.75
C VAL A 145 -4.15 17.95 -18.30
N PHE A 146 -3.34 17.33 -17.45
CA PHE A 146 -3.21 17.65 -16.01
C PHE A 146 -1.94 18.48 -15.76
N CYS A 147 -1.83 19.11 -14.56
CA CYS A 147 -0.76 20.09 -14.32
C CYS A 147 0.59 19.45 -13.99
N SER A 148 0.61 18.40 -13.19
CA SER A 148 1.87 17.77 -12.77
C SER A 148 1.75 16.28 -12.51
N LEU A 149 2.85 15.54 -12.76
CA LEU A 149 3.02 14.13 -12.47
C LEU A 149 4.07 13.95 -11.37
N TYR A 150 3.70 13.30 -10.28
CA TYR A 150 4.58 12.92 -9.17
C TYR A 150 4.92 11.44 -9.30
N THR A 151 6.21 11.13 -9.41
CA THR A 151 6.71 9.75 -9.54
C THR A 151 7.88 9.51 -8.60
N ASP A 152 8.29 8.26 -8.47
CA ASP A 152 9.57 7.93 -7.89
C ASP A 152 10.73 8.40 -8.79
N ARG A 153 11.97 8.11 -8.38
CA ARG A 153 13.19 8.50 -9.14
C ARG A 153 13.72 7.36 -10.01
N ALA A 154 12.87 6.46 -10.48
CA ALA A 154 13.27 5.40 -11.39
C ALA A 154 13.91 5.97 -12.68
N SER A 155 14.80 5.19 -13.30
CA SER A 155 15.64 5.63 -14.42
C SER A 155 14.86 6.02 -15.68
N HIS A 156 13.64 5.52 -15.83
CA HIS A 156 12.75 5.90 -16.94
C HIS A 156 12.07 7.25 -16.69
N PHE A 157 11.97 7.71 -15.45
CA PHE A 157 11.45 9.04 -15.11
C PHE A 157 12.55 10.09 -15.01
N PHE A 158 13.66 9.76 -14.34
CA PHE A 158 14.71 10.74 -14.06
C PHE A 158 16.11 10.20 -14.34
N LEU A 159 16.99 11.08 -14.79
CA LEU A 159 18.43 10.81 -14.88
C LEU A 159 19.13 11.32 -13.63
N THR A 160 19.78 10.44 -12.89
CA THR A 160 20.64 10.74 -11.75
C THR A 160 22.07 10.29 -12.06
N LYS A 161 23.08 11.04 -11.68
CA LYS A 161 24.48 10.63 -11.88
C LYS A 161 24.88 9.49 -10.96
N ASN A 162 24.41 9.54 -9.70
CA ASN A 162 24.61 8.49 -8.69
C ASN A 162 23.34 8.29 -7.87
N ALA A 163 23.20 7.12 -7.27
CA ALA A 163 22.07 6.81 -6.40
C ALA A 163 22.02 7.79 -5.21
N GLY A 164 20.86 8.42 -5.00
CA GLY A 164 20.64 9.38 -3.90
C GLY A 164 21.01 10.84 -4.19
N GLU A 165 21.53 11.15 -5.37
CA GLU A 165 21.79 12.52 -5.81
C GLU A 165 20.51 13.22 -6.36
N ASP A 166 20.61 14.54 -6.50
CA ASP A 166 19.55 15.33 -7.12
C ASP A 166 19.37 14.94 -8.60
N VAL A 167 18.12 14.96 -9.05
CA VAL A 167 17.76 14.66 -10.43
C VAL A 167 18.32 15.74 -11.38
N SER A 168 18.79 15.32 -12.56
CA SER A 168 19.27 16.23 -13.59
C SER A 168 18.11 17.09 -14.11
N LYS A 169 18.29 18.40 -14.11
CA LYS A 169 17.30 19.35 -14.67
C LYS A 169 17.50 19.57 -16.16
N ASP A 170 18.71 19.34 -16.66
CA ASP A 170 19.09 19.64 -18.04
C ASP A 170 18.93 18.43 -18.97
N ASN A 171 19.07 17.23 -18.42
CA ASN A 171 18.95 15.98 -19.18
C ASN A 171 17.66 15.28 -18.83
N LEU A 172 16.72 15.28 -19.75
CA LEU A 172 15.41 14.61 -19.58
C LEU A 172 15.42 13.21 -20.19
N THR A 173 14.70 12.29 -19.54
CA THR A 173 14.37 10.99 -20.11
C THR A 173 13.37 11.12 -21.27
N GLN A 174 13.03 10.02 -21.93
CA GLN A 174 11.97 10.02 -22.96
C GLN A 174 10.64 10.47 -22.37
N VAL A 175 10.26 9.93 -21.20
CA VAL A 175 9.04 10.33 -20.49
C VAL A 175 9.08 11.81 -20.10
N GLY A 176 10.19 12.28 -19.55
CA GLY A 176 10.36 13.69 -19.17
C GLY A 176 10.20 14.65 -20.34
N ARG A 177 10.74 14.31 -21.53
CA ARG A 177 10.58 15.12 -22.76
C ARG A 177 9.12 15.13 -23.23
N ALA A 178 8.47 13.97 -23.25
CA ALA A 178 7.06 13.89 -23.64
C ALA A 178 6.16 14.73 -22.71
N LEU A 179 6.38 14.66 -21.39
CA LEU A 179 5.65 15.48 -20.43
C LEU A 179 5.89 16.97 -20.64
N GLN A 180 7.15 17.37 -20.91
CA GLN A 180 7.51 18.76 -21.18
C GLN A 180 6.80 19.30 -22.43
N GLU A 181 6.71 18.51 -23.50
CA GLU A 181 6.03 18.93 -24.75
C GLU A 181 4.55 19.20 -24.57
N VAL A 182 3.87 18.40 -23.70
CA VAL A 182 2.45 18.62 -23.41
C VAL A 182 2.21 19.58 -22.24
N GLY A 183 3.28 20.17 -21.68
CA GLY A 183 3.19 21.17 -20.61
C GLY A 183 2.90 20.58 -19.23
N ILE A 184 3.16 19.30 -18.99
CA ILE A 184 2.98 18.64 -17.70
C ILE A 184 4.29 18.72 -16.91
N GLN A 185 4.23 19.28 -15.69
CA GLN A 185 5.38 19.37 -14.79
C GLN A 185 5.69 18.00 -14.18
N GLN A 186 6.92 17.52 -14.31
CA GLN A 186 7.38 16.30 -13.63
C GLN A 186 7.97 16.64 -12.25
N ILE A 187 7.55 15.91 -11.20
CA ILE A 187 7.94 16.12 -9.79
C ILE A 187 8.52 14.82 -9.23
N PRO A 188 9.80 14.80 -8.82
CA PRO A 188 10.40 13.63 -8.17
C PRO A 188 9.98 13.50 -6.71
N SER A 189 9.87 12.25 -6.22
CA SER A 189 9.65 11.92 -4.79
C SER A 189 10.85 12.27 -3.90
#